data_53eefaf3a329aebf91aaecd468d03e50
#
_entry.id   53eefaf3a329aebf91aaecd468d03e50
#
_cell.length_a   1.000
_cell.length_b   1.000
_cell.length_c   1.000
_cell.angle_alpha   90.00
_cell.angle_beta   90.00
_cell.angle_gamma   90.00
#
_symmetry.space_group_name_H-M   'P 1'
#
loop_
_entity.id
_entity.type
_entity.pdbx_description
1 polymer ?
#
loop_
_entity_poly.entity_id
_entity_poly.type
_entity_poly.pdbx_seq_one_letter_code
_entity_poly.pdbx_strand_id
1 'polypeptide(L)'
;PSFYGSRRLKELLRLIGKRFDLAKDAEITVECNPDSINRRDLIALRRAGANRISLGVQSAHDCELQNLRRAHTFRQAQEAVAAARTAKFKNISLDLIYGLPGQDMEGWQDTVEQALSLRPEHLSCYGLKVEPGTPLDDRVIRGERLPDDDVQADLYLWMVDRLAREGYRQYEGSN
;
A
#
# COMPACT_ATOMS: atom_id res chain seq x y z
N PRO A 1 7.36 3.04 8.61
CA PRO A 1 8.81 3.02 8.92
C PRO A 1 9.63 4.00 8.10
N SER A 2 9.33 4.22 6.79
CA SER A 2 10.08 5.17 5.93
C SER A 2 10.25 6.58 6.52
N PHE A 3 9.31 7.04 7.31
CA PHE A 3 9.36 8.34 8.01
C PHE A 3 10.54 8.46 9.01
N TYR A 4 11.04 7.33 9.55
CA TYR A 4 12.23 7.31 10.39
C TYR A 4 13.53 7.61 9.61
N GLY A 5 13.47 7.52 8.30
CA GLY A 5 14.60 7.68 7.41
C GLY A 5 15.48 6.42 7.29
N SER A 6 16.01 6.23 6.09
CA SER A 6 16.79 5.04 5.73
C SER A 6 18.02 4.81 6.60
N ARG A 7 18.65 5.87 7.11
CA ARG A 7 19.83 5.75 7.98
C ARG A 7 19.50 5.03 9.28
N ARG A 8 18.42 5.44 9.97
CA ARG A 8 18.00 4.82 11.24
C ARG A 8 17.49 3.40 11.03
N LEU A 9 16.73 3.16 9.96
CA LEU A 9 16.27 1.82 9.61
C LEU A 9 17.44 0.88 9.31
N LYS A 10 18.44 1.35 8.58
CA LYS A 10 19.68 0.59 8.36
C LYS A 10 20.41 0.23 9.65
N GLU A 11 20.51 1.17 10.59
CA GLU A 11 21.11 0.93 11.91
C GLU A 11 20.32 -0.12 12.69
N LEU A 12 18.97 -0.01 12.67
CA LEU A 12 18.07 -0.98 13.31
C LEU A 12 18.25 -2.38 12.72
N LEU A 13 18.18 -2.52 11.39
CA LEU A 13 18.36 -3.81 10.71
C LEU A 13 19.72 -4.43 11.03
N ARG A 14 20.79 -3.62 11.10
CA ARG A 14 22.12 -4.07 11.48
C ARG A 14 22.16 -4.55 12.94
N LEU A 15 21.48 -3.88 13.85
CA LEU A 15 21.40 -4.29 15.25
C LEU A 15 20.63 -5.61 15.40
N ILE A 16 19.51 -5.75 14.70
CA ILE A 16 18.72 -7.00 14.67
C ILE A 16 19.61 -8.15 14.20
N GLY A 17 20.28 -8.01 13.05
CA GLY A 17 21.15 -9.04 12.51
C GLY A 17 22.37 -9.38 13.38
N LYS A 18 22.76 -8.47 14.34
CA LYS A 18 23.81 -8.76 15.31
C LYS A 18 23.30 -9.45 16.57
N ARG A 19 22.04 -9.27 16.90
CA ARG A 19 21.45 -9.74 18.16
C ARG A 19 20.64 -11.02 18.00
N PHE A 20 20.17 -11.29 16.81
CA PHE A 20 19.34 -12.43 16.49
C PHE A 20 19.95 -13.24 15.35
N ASP A 21 19.79 -14.54 15.42
CA ASP A 21 20.14 -15.46 14.33
C ASP A 21 18.99 -15.45 13.32
N LEU A 22 19.11 -14.60 12.30
CA LEU A 22 18.09 -14.49 11.25
C LEU A 22 18.23 -15.64 10.27
N ALA A 23 17.11 -16.29 9.96
CA ALA A 23 17.09 -17.30 8.90
C ALA A 23 17.60 -16.68 7.58
N LYS A 24 18.28 -17.49 6.75
CA LYS A 24 18.86 -17.01 5.48
C LYS A 24 17.80 -16.50 4.48
N ASP A 25 16.61 -17.03 4.58
CA ASP A 25 15.42 -16.72 3.77
C ASP A 25 14.40 -15.83 4.49
N ALA A 26 14.75 -15.26 5.64
CA ALA A 26 13.86 -14.37 6.39
C ALA A 26 13.35 -13.24 5.51
N GLU A 27 12.02 -13.03 5.51
CA GLU A 27 11.42 -11.85 4.93
C GLU A 27 11.68 -10.64 5.83
N ILE A 28 12.24 -9.60 5.23
CA ILE A 28 12.49 -8.31 5.89
C ILE A 28 11.74 -7.25 5.10
N THR A 29 10.54 -6.94 5.56
CA THR A 29 9.65 -5.97 4.94
C THR A 29 9.84 -4.58 5.55
N VAL A 30 9.86 -3.57 4.69
CA VAL A 30 9.79 -2.17 5.10
C VAL A 30 8.57 -1.52 4.46
N GLU A 31 7.67 -1.03 5.30
CA GLU A 31 6.52 -0.23 4.87
C GLU A 31 6.94 1.20 4.58
N CYS A 32 6.49 1.72 3.47
CA CYS A 32 6.86 3.03 2.96
C CYS A 32 5.65 3.80 2.45
N ASN A 33 5.64 5.11 2.71
CA ASN A 33 4.77 6.01 1.95
C ASN A 33 5.52 6.52 0.72
N PRO A 34 4.85 6.65 -0.43
CA PRO A 34 5.48 7.10 -1.68
C PRO A 34 6.20 8.45 -1.59
N ASP A 35 5.68 9.39 -0.77
CA ASP A 35 6.26 10.71 -0.53
C ASP A 35 7.48 10.71 0.39
N SER A 36 7.67 9.67 1.19
CA SER A 36 8.70 9.59 2.22
C SER A 36 9.91 8.72 1.86
N ILE A 37 9.95 8.19 0.64
CA ILE A 37 11.00 7.29 0.19
C ILE A 37 11.53 7.69 -1.19
N ASN A 38 12.82 7.61 -1.36
CA ASN A 38 13.45 7.88 -2.65
C ASN A 38 14.42 6.75 -3.06
N ARG A 39 14.95 6.81 -4.28
CA ARG A 39 15.84 5.79 -4.82
C ARG A 39 17.07 5.52 -3.94
N ARG A 40 17.66 6.55 -3.33
CA ARG A 40 18.86 6.40 -2.49
C ARG A 40 18.53 5.64 -1.22
N ASP A 41 17.37 5.95 -0.62
CA ASP A 41 16.88 5.28 0.57
C ASP A 41 16.60 3.80 0.29
N LEU A 42 15.91 3.50 -0.81
CA LEU A 42 15.62 2.13 -1.24
C LEU A 42 16.89 1.30 -1.46
N ILE A 43 17.91 1.87 -2.13
CA ILE A 43 19.20 1.21 -2.29
C ILE A 43 19.87 0.95 -0.93
N ALA A 44 19.80 1.91 0.00
CA ALA A 44 20.37 1.76 1.32
C ALA A 44 19.67 0.67 2.15
N LEU A 45 18.34 0.62 2.11
CA LEU A 45 17.53 -0.41 2.76
C LEU A 45 17.79 -1.79 2.16
N ARG A 46 17.85 -1.89 0.83
CA ARG A 46 18.16 -3.16 0.13
C ARG A 46 19.52 -3.71 0.54
N ARG A 47 20.54 -2.83 0.64
CA ARG A 47 21.89 -3.20 1.11
C ARG A 47 21.93 -3.53 2.60
N ALA A 48 20.98 -3.04 3.38
CA ALA A 48 20.88 -3.36 4.81
C ALA A 48 20.15 -4.68 5.10
N GLY A 49 19.65 -5.36 4.06
CA GLY A 49 18.99 -6.65 4.18
C GLY A 49 17.48 -6.64 3.92
N ALA A 50 16.85 -5.47 3.77
CA ALA A 50 15.44 -5.43 3.39
C ALA A 50 15.24 -6.13 2.02
N ASN A 51 14.27 -7.03 1.92
CA ASN A 51 14.02 -7.81 0.71
C ASN A 51 12.59 -7.69 0.18
N ARG A 52 11.67 -7.08 0.96
CA ARG A 52 10.31 -6.72 0.55
C ARG A 52 10.01 -5.26 0.90
N ILE A 53 9.28 -4.58 0.03
CA ILE A 53 8.74 -3.22 0.27
C ILE A 53 7.22 -3.29 0.20
N SER A 54 6.53 -2.68 1.15
CA SER A 54 5.09 -2.41 1.08
C SER A 54 4.88 -0.90 0.89
N LEU A 55 4.14 -0.52 -0.14
CA LEU A 55 3.88 0.87 -0.49
C LEU A 55 2.41 1.20 -0.26
N GLY A 56 2.14 2.15 0.62
CA GLY A 56 0.80 2.65 0.89
C GLY A 56 0.29 3.54 -0.25
N VAL A 57 -0.15 2.94 -1.35
CA VAL A 57 -0.67 3.62 -2.54
C VAL A 57 -2.06 4.16 -2.30
N GLN A 58 -2.94 3.36 -1.72
CA GLN A 58 -4.30 3.60 -1.30
C GLN A 58 -5.31 3.74 -2.45
N SER A 59 -5.07 4.59 -3.44
CA SER A 59 -5.91 4.82 -4.63
C SER A 59 -5.05 5.26 -5.81
N ALA A 60 -5.57 5.09 -7.03
CA ALA A 60 -5.00 5.66 -8.24
C ALA A 60 -5.56 7.06 -8.56
N HIS A 61 -6.54 7.54 -7.80
CA HIS A 61 -7.18 8.84 -8.01
C HIS A 61 -6.67 9.87 -7.01
N ASP A 62 -6.05 10.94 -7.50
CA ASP A 62 -5.48 11.98 -6.63
C ASP A 62 -6.56 12.69 -5.79
N CYS A 63 -7.81 12.78 -6.25
CA CYS A 63 -8.92 13.31 -5.44
C CYS A 63 -9.24 12.42 -4.23
N GLU A 64 -9.21 11.09 -4.38
CA GLU A 64 -9.39 10.16 -3.27
C GLU A 64 -8.21 10.24 -2.29
N LEU A 65 -6.98 10.33 -2.81
CA LEU A 65 -5.78 10.53 -1.98
C LEU A 65 -5.86 11.81 -1.15
N GLN A 66 -6.31 12.92 -1.75
CA GLN A 66 -6.53 14.18 -1.03
C GLN A 66 -7.61 14.04 0.05
N ASN A 67 -8.70 13.34 -0.24
CA ASN A 67 -9.77 13.05 0.72
C ASN A 67 -9.27 12.23 1.91
N LEU A 68 -8.34 11.30 1.68
CA LEU A 68 -7.63 10.54 2.71
C LEU A 68 -6.51 11.33 3.40
N ARG A 69 -6.31 12.60 3.04
CA ARG A 69 -5.20 13.44 3.50
C ARG A 69 -3.82 12.82 3.27
N ARG A 70 -3.67 12.09 2.16
CA ARG A 70 -2.38 11.58 1.74
C ARG A 70 -1.56 12.70 1.10
N ALA A 71 -0.27 12.73 1.43
CA ALA A 71 0.64 13.76 0.93
C ALA A 71 1.17 13.46 -0.49
N HIS A 72 0.99 12.22 -0.96
CA HIS A 72 1.46 11.78 -2.27
C HIS A 72 0.35 11.76 -3.32
N THR A 73 0.76 11.79 -4.57
CA THR A 73 -0.07 11.53 -5.76
C THR A 73 0.14 10.10 -6.26
N PHE A 74 -0.75 9.59 -7.11
CA PHE A 74 -0.56 8.29 -7.74
C PHE A 74 0.71 8.25 -8.60
N ARG A 75 1.05 9.35 -9.27
CA ARG A 75 2.32 9.47 -10.00
C ARG A 75 3.53 9.22 -9.10
N GLN A 76 3.55 9.77 -7.90
CA GLN A 76 4.63 9.52 -6.94
C GLN A 76 4.68 8.05 -6.49
N ALA A 77 3.53 7.38 -6.39
CA ALA A 77 3.49 5.93 -6.14
C ALA A 77 4.12 5.14 -7.30
N GLN A 78 3.81 5.48 -8.55
CA GLN A 78 4.45 4.89 -9.74
C GLN A 78 5.98 5.09 -9.73
N GLU A 79 6.43 6.31 -9.42
CA GLU A 79 7.85 6.65 -9.32
C GLU A 79 8.54 5.86 -8.19
N ALA A 80 7.87 5.66 -7.04
CA ALA A 80 8.38 4.86 -5.92
C ALA A 80 8.53 3.37 -6.30
N VAL A 81 7.57 2.79 -7.01
CA VAL A 81 7.66 1.42 -7.54
C VAL A 81 8.85 1.29 -8.52
N ALA A 82 8.99 2.20 -9.46
CA ALA A 82 10.09 2.21 -10.41
C ALA A 82 11.46 2.34 -9.71
N ALA A 83 11.53 3.18 -8.67
CA ALA A 83 12.72 3.32 -7.84
C ALA A 83 13.04 2.05 -7.05
N ALA A 84 12.02 1.35 -6.52
CA ALA A 84 12.19 0.07 -5.81
C ALA A 84 12.71 -1.03 -6.77
N ARG A 85 12.17 -1.12 -8.00
CA ARG A 85 12.70 -2.03 -9.03
C ARG A 85 14.16 -1.72 -9.38
N THR A 86 14.48 -0.43 -9.53
CA THR A 86 15.87 0.00 -9.78
C THR A 86 16.79 -0.36 -8.62
N ALA A 87 16.31 -0.30 -7.38
CA ALA A 87 17.03 -0.73 -6.19
C ALA A 87 17.09 -2.27 -6.03
N LYS A 88 16.56 -3.03 -7.01
CA LYS A 88 16.58 -4.50 -7.07
C LYS A 88 15.68 -5.19 -6.04
N PHE A 89 14.60 -4.55 -5.61
CA PHE A 89 13.52 -5.24 -4.92
C PHE A 89 12.73 -6.09 -5.93
N LYS A 90 12.58 -7.37 -5.59
CA LYS A 90 11.81 -8.36 -6.37
C LYS A 90 10.47 -8.70 -5.74
N ASN A 91 10.22 -8.19 -4.54
CA ASN A 91 8.97 -8.37 -3.81
C ASN A 91 8.48 -6.98 -3.38
N ILE A 92 7.46 -6.50 -4.09
CA ILE A 92 6.80 -5.22 -3.85
C ILE A 92 5.33 -5.50 -3.60
N SER A 93 4.83 -5.00 -2.48
CA SER A 93 3.43 -4.98 -2.11
C SER A 93 2.87 -3.59 -2.34
N LEU A 94 1.64 -3.50 -2.83
CA LEU A 94 0.89 -2.25 -2.87
C LEU A 94 -0.33 -2.38 -1.96
N ASP A 95 -0.53 -1.39 -1.10
CA ASP A 95 -1.67 -1.34 -0.21
C ASP A 95 -2.71 -0.41 -0.82
N LEU A 96 -3.94 -0.91 -1.00
CA LEU A 96 -5.08 -0.21 -1.60
C LEU A 96 -6.24 -0.17 -0.60
N ILE A 97 -7.11 0.84 -0.73
CA ILE A 97 -8.30 0.97 0.09
C ILE A 97 -9.53 1.11 -0.82
N TYR A 98 -10.53 0.26 -0.60
CA TYR A 98 -11.84 0.37 -1.25
C TYR A 98 -12.91 0.88 -0.29
N GLY A 99 -14.05 1.30 -0.83
CA GLY A 99 -15.14 1.86 -0.03
C GLY A 99 -14.88 3.31 0.40
N LEU A 100 -14.07 4.04 -0.36
CA LEU A 100 -13.77 5.45 -0.10
C LEU A 100 -15.00 6.34 -0.32
N PRO A 101 -15.07 7.53 0.33
CA PRO A 101 -16.15 8.47 0.10
C PRO A 101 -16.28 8.83 -1.38
N GLY A 102 -17.48 8.58 -1.96
CA GLY A 102 -17.77 8.84 -3.36
C GLY A 102 -17.16 7.84 -4.36
N GLN A 103 -16.46 6.80 -3.88
CA GLN A 103 -15.94 5.75 -4.75
C GLN A 103 -17.08 4.86 -5.24
N ASP A 104 -17.14 4.64 -6.54
CA ASP A 104 -18.01 3.69 -7.20
C ASP A 104 -17.24 2.50 -7.78
N MET A 105 -17.95 1.59 -8.44
CA MET A 105 -17.36 0.41 -9.05
C MET A 105 -16.33 0.78 -10.12
N GLU A 106 -16.60 1.78 -10.95
CA GLU A 106 -15.71 2.21 -12.04
C GLU A 106 -14.39 2.76 -11.48
N GLY A 107 -14.46 3.64 -10.47
CA GLY A 107 -13.28 4.20 -9.81
C GLY A 107 -12.42 3.14 -9.11
N TRP A 108 -13.07 2.16 -8.45
CA TRP A 108 -12.36 1.05 -7.86
C TRP A 108 -11.69 0.14 -8.91
N GLN A 109 -12.41 -0.16 -9.98
CA GLN A 109 -11.86 -0.94 -11.09
C GLN A 109 -10.62 -0.27 -11.68
N ASP A 110 -10.70 1.03 -11.97
CA ASP A 110 -9.54 1.78 -12.49
C ASP A 110 -8.37 1.74 -11.51
N THR A 111 -8.60 1.91 -10.21
CA THR A 111 -7.55 1.80 -9.19
C THR A 111 -6.86 0.44 -9.20
N VAL A 112 -7.61 -0.65 -9.30
CA VAL A 112 -7.06 -2.02 -9.36
C VAL A 112 -6.26 -2.22 -10.66
N GLU A 113 -6.79 -1.82 -11.81
CA GLU A 113 -6.10 -1.96 -13.10
C GLU A 113 -4.81 -1.14 -13.14
N GLN A 114 -4.82 0.07 -12.63
CA GLN A 114 -3.63 0.92 -12.50
C GLN A 114 -2.59 0.27 -11.59
N ALA A 115 -3.00 -0.30 -10.45
CA ALA A 115 -2.11 -1.00 -9.55
C ALA A 115 -1.50 -2.26 -10.21
N LEU A 116 -2.32 -3.05 -10.94
CA LEU A 116 -1.86 -4.23 -11.69
C LEU A 116 -0.84 -3.86 -12.78
N SER A 117 -0.99 -2.71 -13.42
CA SER A 117 -0.04 -2.22 -14.43
C SER A 117 1.38 -2.06 -13.87
N LEU A 118 1.53 -1.83 -12.57
CA LEU A 118 2.80 -1.72 -11.87
C LEU A 118 3.44 -3.08 -11.56
N ARG A 119 2.74 -4.18 -11.84
CA ARG A 119 3.18 -5.57 -11.65
C ARG A 119 3.72 -5.84 -10.24
N PRO A 120 2.94 -5.60 -9.19
CA PRO A 120 3.35 -5.94 -7.84
C PRO A 120 3.33 -7.46 -7.65
N GLU A 121 4.16 -8.00 -6.78
CA GLU A 121 4.11 -9.41 -6.38
C GLU A 121 3.03 -9.67 -5.33
N HIS A 122 2.53 -8.62 -4.68
CA HIS A 122 1.52 -8.72 -3.64
C HIS A 122 0.62 -7.47 -3.63
N LEU A 123 -0.64 -7.68 -3.29
CA LEU A 123 -1.62 -6.62 -3.05
C LEU A 123 -2.26 -6.82 -1.68
N SER A 124 -2.33 -5.75 -0.89
CA SER A 124 -3.15 -5.68 0.32
C SER A 124 -4.30 -4.73 0.03
N CYS A 125 -5.53 -5.24 0.05
CA CYS A 125 -6.71 -4.44 -0.25
C CYS A 125 -7.60 -4.41 1.00
N TYR A 126 -7.83 -3.22 1.54
CA TYR A 126 -8.55 -3.00 2.79
C TYR A 126 -9.87 -2.28 2.51
N GLY A 127 -10.96 -2.76 3.14
CA GLY A 127 -12.18 -1.96 3.23
C GLY A 127 -11.95 -0.74 4.13
N LEU A 128 -12.45 0.42 3.71
CA LEU A 128 -12.34 1.62 4.53
C LEU A 128 -13.14 1.42 5.82
N LYS A 129 -12.47 1.58 6.95
CA LYS A 129 -13.09 1.59 8.27
C LYS A 129 -13.04 2.98 8.86
N VAL A 130 -14.18 3.47 9.30
CA VAL A 130 -14.28 4.75 10.01
C VAL A 130 -13.96 4.52 11.49
N GLU A 131 -12.84 5.05 11.93
CA GLU A 131 -12.45 4.97 13.34
C GLU A 131 -12.95 6.21 14.10
N PRO A 132 -13.61 6.03 15.27
CA PRO A 132 -14.13 7.14 16.07
C PRO A 132 -13.07 8.19 16.40
N GLY A 133 -13.46 9.47 16.35
CA GLY A 133 -12.58 10.59 16.68
C GLY A 133 -11.57 10.95 15.57
N THR A 134 -11.69 10.36 14.38
CA THR A 134 -10.88 10.74 13.23
C THR A 134 -11.53 11.87 12.42
N PRO A 135 -10.76 12.62 11.61
CA PRO A 135 -11.34 13.61 10.71
C PRO A 135 -12.36 13.04 9.70
N LEU A 136 -12.25 11.75 9.36
CA LEU A 136 -13.23 11.08 8.52
C LEU A 136 -14.53 10.82 9.29
N ASP A 137 -14.44 10.38 10.54
CA ASP A 137 -15.58 10.21 11.44
C ASP A 137 -16.38 11.52 11.57
N ASP A 138 -15.70 12.63 11.80
CA ASP A 138 -16.31 13.96 11.83
C ASP A 138 -17.04 14.33 10.52
N ARG A 139 -16.53 13.90 9.37
CA ARG A 139 -17.15 14.14 8.05
C ARG A 139 -18.42 13.29 7.89
N VAL A 140 -18.33 12.01 8.27
CA VAL A 140 -19.45 11.08 8.23
C VAL A 140 -20.57 11.53 9.18
N ILE A 141 -20.25 11.95 10.41
CA ILE A 141 -21.23 12.55 11.33
C ILE A 141 -21.93 13.78 10.73
N ARG A 142 -21.22 14.57 9.91
CA ARG A 142 -21.78 15.75 9.20
C ARG A 142 -22.51 15.39 7.91
N GLY A 143 -22.68 14.12 7.60
CA GLY A 143 -23.50 13.65 6.48
C GLY A 143 -22.74 13.25 5.23
N GLU A 144 -21.40 13.10 5.29
CA GLU A 144 -20.66 12.50 4.18
C GLU A 144 -21.07 11.04 4.01
N ARG A 145 -21.40 10.66 2.79
CA ARG A 145 -21.83 9.30 2.48
C ARG A 145 -20.66 8.43 2.09
N LEU A 146 -20.62 7.25 2.68
CA LEU A 146 -19.79 6.14 2.25
C LEU A 146 -20.62 5.17 1.41
N PRO A 147 -19.99 4.36 0.56
CA PRO A 147 -20.64 3.20 -0.02
C PRO A 147 -21.24 2.33 1.09
N ASP A 148 -22.48 1.88 0.90
CA ASP A 148 -23.13 0.97 1.84
C ASP A 148 -22.48 -0.42 1.82
N ASP A 149 -22.91 -1.29 2.72
CA ASP A 149 -22.32 -2.62 2.89
C ASP A 149 -22.46 -3.49 1.63
N ASP A 150 -23.59 -3.37 0.90
CA ASP A 150 -23.83 -4.12 -0.33
C ASP A 150 -22.87 -3.67 -1.43
N VAL A 151 -22.70 -2.35 -1.60
CA VAL A 151 -21.73 -1.79 -2.56
C VAL A 151 -20.30 -2.20 -2.17
N GLN A 152 -19.93 -2.13 -0.90
CA GLN A 152 -18.61 -2.56 -0.46
C GLN A 152 -18.37 -4.06 -0.70
N ALA A 153 -19.38 -4.90 -0.51
CA ALA A 153 -19.33 -6.31 -0.83
C ALA A 153 -19.11 -6.55 -2.34
N ASP A 154 -19.81 -5.81 -3.18
CA ASP A 154 -19.68 -5.90 -4.64
C ASP A 154 -18.26 -5.48 -5.10
N LEU A 155 -17.71 -4.37 -4.55
CA LEU A 155 -16.34 -3.94 -4.81
C LEU A 155 -15.32 -5.02 -4.43
N TYR A 156 -15.50 -5.64 -3.26
CA TYR A 156 -14.64 -6.73 -2.79
C TYR A 156 -14.73 -7.96 -3.67
N LEU A 157 -15.93 -8.45 -3.97
CA LEU A 157 -16.14 -9.66 -4.78
C LEU A 157 -15.58 -9.49 -6.19
N TRP A 158 -15.82 -8.34 -6.82
CA TRP A 158 -15.26 -8.03 -8.12
C TRP A 158 -13.72 -8.07 -8.09
N MET A 159 -13.12 -7.43 -7.10
CA MET A 159 -11.66 -7.41 -6.94
C MET A 159 -11.08 -8.81 -6.78
N VAL A 160 -11.67 -9.65 -5.93
CA VAL A 160 -11.20 -11.03 -5.71
C VAL A 160 -11.20 -11.82 -7.01
N ASP A 161 -12.30 -11.75 -7.78
CA ASP A 161 -12.40 -12.42 -9.08
C ASP A 161 -11.39 -11.85 -10.09
N ARG A 162 -11.26 -10.52 -10.15
CA ARG A 162 -10.33 -9.85 -11.07
C ARG A 162 -8.87 -10.22 -10.79
N LEU A 163 -8.47 -10.19 -9.52
CA LEU A 163 -7.10 -10.54 -9.11
C LEU A 163 -6.80 -12.02 -9.33
N ALA A 164 -7.78 -12.89 -9.10
CA ALA A 164 -7.63 -14.33 -9.38
C ALA A 164 -7.36 -14.61 -10.87
N ARG A 165 -7.98 -13.87 -11.80
CA ARG A 165 -7.72 -13.95 -13.25
C ARG A 165 -6.32 -13.50 -13.63
N GLU A 166 -5.70 -12.60 -12.86
CA GLU A 166 -4.29 -12.19 -13.02
C GLU A 166 -3.30 -13.13 -12.32
N GLY A 167 -3.79 -14.22 -11.71
CA GLY A 167 -2.96 -15.22 -11.08
C GLY A 167 -2.61 -14.92 -9.61
N TYR A 168 -3.19 -13.88 -9.01
CA TYR A 168 -3.07 -13.67 -7.57
C TYR A 168 -3.90 -14.68 -6.80
N ARG A 169 -3.34 -15.15 -5.70
CA ARG A 169 -4.01 -16.07 -4.80
C ARG A 169 -4.33 -15.35 -3.49
N GLN A 170 -5.61 -15.28 -3.17
CA GLN A 170 -6.04 -14.79 -1.87
C GLN A 170 -5.66 -15.77 -0.77
N TYR A 171 -5.11 -15.28 0.34
CA TYR A 171 -4.75 -16.07 1.50
C TYR A 171 -5.26 -15.47 2.83
N GLU A 172 -5.68 -14.20 2.82
CA GLU A 172 -6.33 -13.52 3.94
C GLU A 172 -7.59 -12.81 3.47
N GLY A 173 -8.60 -12.76 4.35
CA GLY A 173 -9.72 -11.86 4.22
C GLY A 173 -9.32 -10.48 4.76
N SER A 174 -9.75 -9.41 4.08
CA SER A 174 -9.61 -8.05 4.60
C SER A 174 -10.52 -7.88 5.83
N ASN A 175 -10.02 -7.26 6.87
CA ASN A 175 -10.82 -6.84 8.01
C ASN A 175 -11.29 -5.39 7.81
#